data_b1935173aae4ba30c7c34a4532b8c50b
#
_entry.id   b1935173aae4ba30c7c34a4532b8c50b
#
_cell.length_a   1.000
_cell.length_b   1.000
_cell.length_c   1.000
_cell.angle_alpha   90.00
_cell.angle_beta   90.00
_cell.angle_gamma   90.00
#
_symmetry.space_group_name_H-M   'P 1'
#
loop_
_entity.id
_entity.type
_entity.pdbx_description
1 polymer ?
#
loop_
_entity_poly.entity_id
_entity_poly.type
_entity_poly.pdbx_seq_one_letter_code
_entity_poly.pdbx_strand_id
1 'polypeptide(L)'
;IAHAGWYAGDMACAIGAGTWDGVYASAQAAVAAAKAVVEGAEEAMALCRPPGHHAYQDRSSGFCFLNNAAIAAGVLRSRFKRVAILDFDTHHGDGTQAIFYRRSDVFYGSVHTDPRNYYPYYAGYADETGFGEGDKFNLNLPLAPGTGDEPFIDANQKLIVAALAAEAEAIVISAGWDAHFDDPLSKLAVTSDAYRRLGRIYGEVPLPTVIVQEGGYSLAAIEEVAPRFVSEFLDERQPS
;
A
#
# COMPACT_ATOMS: atom_id res chain seq x y z
N ILE A 1 24.50 -19.30 0.62
CA ILE A 1 24.07 -18.75 1.91
C ILE A 1 24.55 -17.31 2.05
N ALA A 2 25.84 -16.99 1.80
CA ALA A 2 26.37 -15.64 1.89
C ALA A 2 25.66 -14.64 0.95
N HIS A 3 25.31 -15.06 -0.27
CA HIS A 3 24.58 -14.24 -1.23
C HIS A 3 23.12 -14.02 -0.81
N ALA A 4 22.45 -15.00 -0.21
CA ALA A 4 21.08 -14.82 0.29
C ALA A 4 20.99 -13.75 1.40
N GLY A 5 21.97 -13.75 2.33
CA GLY A 5 22.03 -12.73 3.38
C GLY A 5 22.33 -11.31 2.90
N TRP A 6 22.94 -11.15 1.72
CA TRP A 6 23.25 -9.83 1.15
C TRP A 6 22.01 -9.03 0.78
N TYR A 7 20.94 -9.72 0.33
CA TYR A 7 19.69 -9.09 -0.10
C TYR A 7 18.59 -9.14 0.97
N ALA A 8 18.90 -9.59 2.19
CA ALA A 8 17.98 -9.56 3.31
C ALA A 8 18.16 -8.26 4.11
N GLY A 9 17.16 -7.42 4.14
CA GLY A 9 17.17 -6.19 4.93
C GLY A 9 16.97 -6.43 6.43
N ASP A 10 16.27 -7.52 6.75
CA ASP A 10 16.01 -7.96 8.11
C ASP A 10 15.85 -9.49 8.19
N MET A 11 15.48 -10.01 9.36
CA MET A 11 15.28 -11.45 9.59
C MET A 11 13.83 -11.91 9.36
N ALA A 12 12.93 -11.01 8.94
CA ALA A 12 11.51 -11.31 8.78
C ALA A 12 11.20 -12.04 7.46
N CYS A 13 12.12 -12.01 6.48
CA CYS A 13 11.96 -12.67 5.19
C CYS A 13 12.54 -14.08 5.20
N ALA A 14 11.82 -15.04 5.79
CA ALA A 14 12.23 -16.44 5.80
C ALA A 14 12.17 -17.04 4.38
N ILE A 15 13.24 -17.76 4.00
CA ILE A 15 13.37 -18.40 2.70
C ILE A 15 13.33 -19.93 2.88
N GLY A 16 12.42 -20.59 2.17
CA GLY A 16 12.24 -22.04 2.17
C GLY A 16 11.83 -22.57 0.80
N ALA A 17 11.53 -23.86 0.73
CA ALA A 17 10.98 -24.45 -0.47
C ALA A 17 9.66 -23.78 -0.86
N GLY A 18 9.50 -23.40 -2.13
CA GLY A 18 8.29 -22.74 -2.64
C GLY A 18 8.22 -21.23 -2.37
N THR A 19 9.16 -20.63 -1.62
CA THR A 19 9.15 -19.17 -1.41
C THR A 19 9.15 -18.39 -2.72
N TRP A 20 10.02 -18.76 -3.66
CA TRP A 20 10.09 -18.08 -4.95
C TRP A 20 8.80 -18.22 -5.76
N ASP A 21 8.18 -19.38 -5.78
CA ASP A 21 6.93 -19.62 -6.51
C ASP A 21 5.80 -18.73 -5.95
N GLY A 22 5.70 -18.65 -4.62
CA GLY A 22 4.73 -17.77 -3.97
C GLY A 22 5.01 -16.28 -4.22
N VAL A 23 6.24 -15.83 -4.10
CA VAL A 23 6.67 -14.45 -4.37
C VAL A 23 6.40 -14.07 -5.82
N TYR A 24 6.76 -14.92 -6.75
CA TYR A 24 6.54 -14.66 -8.17
C TYR A 24 5.06 -14.63 -8.53
N ALA A 25 4.26 -15.58 -8.01
CA ALA A 25 2.82 -15.59 -8.20
C ALA A 25 2.14 -14.32 -7.65
N SER A 26 2.56 -13.85 -6.46
CA SER A 26 2.09 -12.61 -5.87
C SER A 26 2.35 -11.41 -6.78
N ALA A 27 3.59 -11.26 -7.26
CA ALA A 27 3.95 -10.18 -8.19
C ALA A 27 3.18 -10.29 -9.53
N GLN A 28 2.97 -11.51 -10.06
CA GLN A 28 2.18 -11.71 -11.29
C GLN A 28 0.71 -11.34 -11.09
N ALA A 29 0.12 -11.53 -9.91
CA ALA A 29 -1.23 -11.06 -9.60
C ALA A 29 -1.31 -9.52 -9.71
N ALA A 30 -0.35 -8.80 -9.14
CA ALA A 30 -0.27 -7.35 -9.25
C ALA A 30 -0.08 -6.87 -10.71
N VAL A 31 0.77 -7.56 -11.48
CA VAL A 31 0.94 -7.30 -12.93
C VAL A 31 -0.36 -7.52 -13.70
N ALA A 32 -1.07 -8.61 -13.42
CA ALA A 32 -2.32 -8.94 -14.11
C ALA A 32 -3.40 -7.90 -13.81
N ALA A 33 -3.57 -7.50 -12.55
CA ALA A 33 -4.51 -6.45 -12.16
C ALA A 33 -4.18 -5.10 -12.84
N ALA A 34 -2.90 -4.69 -12.81
CA ALA A 34 -2.49 -3.45 -13.46
C ALA A 34 -2.66 -3.49 -14.99
N LYS A 35 -2.41 -4.63 -15.64
CA LYS A 35 -2.67 -4.80 -17.07
C LYS A 35 -4.15 -4.68 -17.40
N ALA A 36 -5.04 -5.27 -16.61
CA ALA A 36 -6.48 -5.11 -16.82
C ALA A 36 -6.89 -3.64 -16.82
N VAL A 37 -6.35 -2.83 -15.91
CA VAL A 37 -6.61 -1.38 -15.86
C VAL A 37 -5.98 -0.66 -17.07
N VAL A 38 -4.77 -1.02 -17.48
CA VAL A 38 -4.14 -0.48 -18.71
C VAL A 38 -4.99 -0.82 -19.95
N GLU A 39 -5.63 -1.97 -19.98
CA GLU A 39 -6.51 -2.43 -21.08
C GLU A 39 -7.92 -1.84 -21.02
N GLY A 40 -8.28 -1.10 -19.96
CA GLY A 40 -9.51 -0.32 -19.87
C GLY A 40 -10.47 -0.72 -18.76
N ALA A 41 -10.12 -1.64 -17.86
CA ALA A 41 -10.88 -1.84 -16.65
C ALA A 41 -10.79 -0.58 -15.75
N GLU A 42 -11.87 -0.24 -15.10
CA GLU A 42 -11.90 0.90 -14.17
C GLU A 42 -11.20 0.55 -12.86
N GLU A 43 -11.31 -0.71 -12.41
CA GLU A 43 -10.66 -1.24 -11.24
C GLU A 43 -10.24 -2.70 -11.40
N ALA A 44 -9.25 -3.10 -10.62
CA ALA A 44 -8.84 -4.49 -10.46
C ALA A 44 -8.19 -4.69 -9.09
N MET A 45 -8.34 -5.89 -8.50
CA MET A 45 -7.73 -6.24 -7.23
C MET A 45 -6.76 -7.41 -7.37
N ALA A 46 -5.59 -7.29 -6.76
CA ALA A 46 -4.59 -8.33 -6.63
C ALA A 46 -4.53 -8.82 -5.18
N LEU A 47 -4.90 -10.07 -4.94
CA LEU A 47 -4.74 -10.76 -3.65
C LEU A 47 -3.29 -11.24 -3.51
N CYS A 48 -2.43 -10.35 -3.08
CA CYS A 48 -0.99 -10.58 -2.98
C CYS A 48 -0.63 -11.25 -1.65
N ARG A 49 0.10 -12.37 -1.73
CA ARG A 49 0.73 -13.04 -0.60
C ARG A 49 1.95 -13.81 -1.10
N PRO A 50 3.17 -13.43 -0.66
CA PRO A 50 3.51 -12.43 0.36
C PRO A 50 3.17 -10.98 -0.04
N PRO A 51 3.13 -10.04 0.94
CA PRO A 51 2.98 -8.61 0.71
C PRO A 51 4.21 -8.02 0.02
N GLY A 52 4.20 -6.71 -0.29
CA GLY A 52 5.24 -6.12 -1.12
C GLY A 52 5.85 -4.81 -0.63
N HIS A 53 5.14 -3.97 0.13
CA HIS A 53 5.48 -2.57 0.33
C HIS A 53 6.80 -2.30 1.09
N HIS A 54 7.33 -3.28 1.82
CA HIS A 54 8.64 -3.19 2.48
C HIS A 54 9.80 -3.63 1.58
N ALA A 55 9.55 -4.25 0.42
CA ALA A 55 10.63 -4.66 -0.47
C ALA A 55 11.22 -3.47 -1.23
N TYR A 56 12.55 -3.32 -1.13
CA TYR A 56 13.33 -2.32 -1.85
C TYR A 56 13.70 -2.82 -3.25
N GLN A 57 14.42 -2.02 -4.03
CA GLN A 57 14.95 -2.44 -5.33
C GLN A 57 15.99 -3.57 -5.22
N ASP A 58 16.70 -3.65 -4.11
CA ASP A 58 17.88 -4.49 -3.91
C ASP A 58 17.82 -5.36 -2.66
N ARG A 59 16.74 -5.32 -1.87
CA ARG A 59 16.62 -6.13 -0.65
C ARG A 59 15.18 -6.43 -0.27
N SER A 60 14.97 -7.61 0.31
CA SER A 60 13.72 -8.01 0.97
C SER A 60 13.70 -7.49 2.42
N SER A 61 12.52 -7.18 2.94
CA SER A 61 12.31 -6.65 4.27
C SER A 61 10.84 -6.86 4.68
N GLY A 62 10.53 -6.96 5.98
CA GLY A 62 9.16 -6.94 6.50
C GLY A 62 8.21 -7.94 5.83
N PHE A 63 8.58 -9.20 5.67
CA PHE A 63 7.86 -10.26 4.94
C PHE A 63 7.76 -10.05 3.42
N CYS A 64 8.27 -8.95 2.87
CA CYS A 64 8.16 -8.56 1.47
C CYS A 64 9.43 -8.91 0.69
N PHE A 65 9.28 -9.54 -0.48
CA PHE A 65 10.38 -9.95 -1.35
C PHE A 65 10.41 -9.18 -2.67
N LEU A 66 9.26 -8.97 -3.29
CA LEU A 66 9.06 -8.12 -4.46
C LEU A 66 8.01 -7.07 -4.10
N ASN A 67 8.20 -5.83 -4.52
CA ASN A 67 7.27 -4.75 -4.21
C ASN A 67 6.09 -4.76 -5.19
N ASN A 68 5.00 -5.41 -4.79
CA ASN A 68 3.83 -5.62 -5.62
C ASN A 68 3.16 -4.29 -6.05
N ALA A 69 3.04 -3.33 -5.14
CA ALA A 69 2.46 -2.01 -5.41
C ALA A 69 3.36 -1.21 -6.38
N ALA A 70 4.67 -1.23 -6.17
CA ALA A 70 5.61 -0.57 -7.08
C ALA A 70 5.62 -1.21 -8.48
N ILE A 71 5.50 -2.53 -8.57
CA ILE A 71 5.37 -3.26 -9.84
C ILE A 71 4.07 -2.86 -10.56
N ALA A 72 2.94 -2.83 -9.84
CA ALA A 72 1.65 -2.38 -10.41
C ALA A 72 1.73 -0.94 -10.92
N ALA A 73 2.30 -0.02 -10.14
CA ALA A 73 2.52 1.36 -10.55
C ALA A 73 3.42 1.45 -11.80
N GLY A 74 4.48 0.64 -11.86
CA GLY A 74 5.34 0.55 -13.04
C GLY A 74 4.59 0.10 -14.30
N VAL A 75 3.67 -0.84 -14.19
CA VAL A 75 2.80 -1.27 -15.31
C VAL A 75 1.83 -0.16 -15.71
N LEU A 76 1.15 0.49 -14.74
CA LEU A 76 0.24 1.61 -15.01
C LEU A 76 0.94 2.77 -15.71
N ARG A 77 2.22 3.03 -15.42
CA ARG A 77 3.05 4.05 -16.07
C ARG A 77 3.22 3.85 -17.58
N SER A 78 2.90 2.69 -18.12
CA SER A 78 2.88 2.49 -19.58
C SER A 78 1.75 3.26 -20.28
N ARG A 79 0.69 3.61 -19.55
CA ARG A 79 -0.48 4.34 -20.07
C ARG A 79 -0.66 5.73 -19.43
N PHE A 80 -0.45 5.84 -18.13
CA PHE A 80 -0.71 7.04 -17.34
C PHE A 80 0.59 7.81 -17.08
N LYS A 81 0.57 9.13 -17.22
CA LYS A 81 1.77 9.98 -17.02
C LYS A 81 2.16 10.10 -15.55
N ARG A 82 1.21 10.00 -14.64
CA ARG A 82 1.45 10.02 -13.21
C ARG A 82 0.54 9.03 -12.50
N VAL A 83 1.10 8.26 -11.58
CA VAL A 83 0.38 7.28 -10.77
C VAL A 83 0.55 7.66 -9.30
N ALA A 84 -0.48 7.52 -8.49
CA ALA A 84 -0.35 7.59 -7.04
C ALA A 84 -0.37 6.18 -6.43
N ILE A 85 0.48 5.94 -5.44
CA ILE A 85 0.39 4.79 -4.54
C ILE A 85 -0.07 5.33 -3.18
N LEU A 86 -1.24 4.88 -2.72
CA LEU A 86 -1.84 5.28 -1.45
C LEU A 86 -1.88 4.07 -0.54
N ASP A 87 -1.11 4.13 0.53
CA ASP A 87 -0.83 3.02 1.44
C ASP A 87 -1.50 3.26 2.79
N PHE A 88 -2.37 2.34 3.22
CA PHE A 88 -3.01 2.41 4.53
C PHE A 88 -2.73 1.17 5.41
N ASP A 89 -1.69 0.41 5.09
CA ASP A 89 -1.13 -0.60 6.00
C ASP A 89 -0.68 0.07 7.31
N THR A 90 -0.80 -0.61 8.44
CA THR A 90 -0.37 -0.04 9.73
C THR A 90 1.13 0.21 9.80
N HIS A 91 1.92 -0.47 8.94
CA HIS A 91 3.36 -0.26 8.80
C HIS A 91 3.64 0.72 7.65
N HIS A 92 4.64 1.54 7.80
CA HIS A 92 5.10 2.37 6.69
C HIS A 92 5.73 1.52 5.59
N GLY A 93 5.33 1.74 4.34
CA GLY A 93 5.90 1.05 3.17
C GLY A 93 7.23 1.66 2.74
N ASP A 94 8.26 1.45 3.55
CA ASP A 94 9.61 2.02 3.39
C ASP A 94 10.29 1.60 2.08
N GLY A 95 10.01 0.39 1.60
CA GLY A 95 10.46 -0.08 0.29
C GLY A 95 9.83 0.72 -0.85
N THR A 96 8.53 0.96 -0.80
CA THR A 96 7.81 1.77 -1.80
C THR A 96 8.31 3.21 -1.79
N GLN A 97 8.42 3.83 -0.60
CA GLN A 97 9.01 5.15 -0.45
C GLN A 97 10.41 5.20 -1.09
N ALA A 98 11.29 4.28 -0.76
CA ALA A 98 12.68 4.28 -1.26
C ALA A 98 12.75 4.17 -2.79
N ILE A 99 11.89 3.36 -3.42
CA ILE A 99 11.82 3.18 -4.87
C ILE A 99 11.45 4.48 -5.58
N PHE A 100 10.50 5.26 -5.02
CA PHE A 100 9.96 6.45 -5.67
C PHE A 100 10.45 7.78 -5.10
N TYR A 101 11.27 7.79 -4.07
CA TYR A 101 11.68 8.98 -3.31
C TYR A 101 12.31 10.09 -4.15
N ARG A 102 12.88 9.77 -5.31
CA ARG A 102 13.52 10.69 -6.25
C ARG A 102 12.77 10.86 -7.57
N ARG A 103 11.52 10.41 -7.62
CA ARG A 103 10.70 10.38 -8.85
C ARG A 103 9.46 11.24 -8.68
N SER A 104 9.13 12.03 -9.74
CA SER A 104 7.91 12.86 -9.81
C SER A 104 6.78 12.25 -10.63
N ASP A 105 7.01 11.08 -11.23
CA ASP A 105 6.03 10.36 -12.03
C ASP A 105 5.20 9.37 -11.21
N VAL A 106 5.60 9.13 -9.95
CA VAL A 106 4.80 8.38 -8.97
C VAL A 106 4.75 9.15 -7.66
N PHE A 107 3.55 9.52 -7.24
CA PHE A 107 3.28 10.04 -5.90
C PHE A 107 3.14 8.86 -4.92
N TYR A 108 3.83 8.89 -3.80
CA TYR A 108 3.64 7.94 -2.71
C TYR A 108 3.09 8.64 -1.47
N GLY A 109 1.99 8.14 -0.94
CA GLY A 109 1.40 8.60 0.31
C GLY A 109 1.08 7.44 1.24
N SER A 110 1.40 7.56 2.53
CA SER A 110 1.19 6.52 3.52
C SER A 110 0.59 7.04 4.82
N VAL A 111 -0.45 6.33 5.30
CA VAL A 111 -1.01 6.47 6.66
C VAL A 111 -0.59 5.25 7.46
N HIS A 112 0.17 5.43 8.51
CA HIS A 112 0.76 4.32 9.26
C HIS A 112 0.96 4.68 10.73
N THR A 113 1.25 3.70 11.57
CA THR A 113 1.66 3.92 12.95
C THR A 113 3.00 4.66 13.02
N ASP A 114 3.12 5.65 13.90
CA ASP A 114 4.35 6.44 14.10
C ASP A 114 5.59 5.54 14.27
N PRO A 115 6.59 5.67 13.37
CA PRO A 115 7.73 4.77 13.32
C PRO A 115 8.71 4.92 14.47
N ARG A 116 8.58 5.94 15.35
CA ARG A 116 9.51 6.14 16.47
C ARG A 116 9.65 4.93 17.39
N ASN A 117 8.59 4.14 17.54
CA ASN A 117 8.58 2.94 18.37
C ASN A 117 7.89 1.76 17.66
N TYR A 118 7.81 1.80 16.34
CA TYR A 118 7.16 0.79 15.54
C TYR A 118 7.90 0.55 14.21
N TYR A 119 7.88 -0.70 13.72
CA TYR A 119 8.55 -1.06 12.46
C TYR A 119 8.07 -0.14 11.30
N PRO A 120 8.92 0.35 10.40
CA PRO A 120 10.35 0.00 10.23
C PRO A 120 11.34 0.88 11.02
N TYR A 121 10.93 1.74 11.95
CA TYR A 121 11.71 2.59 12.86
C TYR A 121 12.53 3.70 12.20
N TYR A 122 13.11 3.49 11.04
CA TYR A 122 14.08 4.40 10.38
C TYR A 122 13.50 5.17 9.21
N ALA A 123 12.24 4.96 8.83
CA ALA A 123 11.55 5.65 7.74
C ALA A 123 10.05 5.81 8.06
N GLY A 124 9.38 6.76 7.39
CA GLY A 124 7.97 7.05 7.59
C GLY A 124 7.71 8.33 8.40
N TYR A 125 8.73 9.16 8.54
CA TYR A 125 8.60 10.43 9.26
C TYR A 125 7.93 11.50 8.39
N ALA A 126 7.16 12.39 9.02
CA ALA A 126 6.35 13.40 8.31
C ALA A 126 7.18 14.44 7.54
N ASP A 127 8.46 14.61 7.87
CA ASP A 127 9.38 15.50 7.18
C ASP A 127 10.08 14.87 5.97
N GLU A 128 9.85 13.59 5.71
CA GLU A 128 10.34 12.89 4.53
C GLU A 128 9.39 13.16 3.34
N THR A 129 9.66 14.20 2.56
CA THR A 129 8.76 14.70 1.51
C THR A 129 9.22 14.38 0.08
N GLY A 130 10.28 13.59 -0.07
CA GLY A 130 10.92 13.31 -1.35
C GLY A 130 12.25 14.05 -1.51
N PHE A 131 12.96 13.80 -2.61
CA PHE A 131 14.24 14.43 -2.91
C PHE A 131 14.47 14.64 -4.40
N GLY A 132 15.05 15.78 -4.77
CA GLY A 132 15.37 16.10 -6.17
C GLY A 132 14.10 16.25 -7.01
N GLU A 133 13.94 15.48 -8.08
CA GLU A 133 12.72 15.50 -8.89
C GLU A 133 11.49 14.98 -8.14
N GLY A 134 11.70 14.15 -7.11
CA GLY A 134 10.64 13.63 -6.25
C GLY A 134 10.27 14.53 -5.07
N ASP A 135 10.84 15.75 -4.97
CA ASP A 135 10.44 16.68 -3.90
C ASP A 135 8.93 16.95 -3.93
N LYS A 136 8.26 16.81 -2.79
CA LYS A 136 6.80 16.91 -2.59
C LYS A 136 5.97 15.79 -3.26
N PHE A 137 6.62 14.73 -3.75
CA PHE A 137 5.94 13.53 -4.26
C PHE A 137 5.92 12.37 -3.24
N ASN A 138 6.30 12.65 -1.99
CA ASN A 138 6.17 11.74 -0.85
C ASN A 138 5.41 12.42 0.29
N LEU A 139 4.41 11.74 0.85
CA LEU A 139 3.61 12.23 1.98
C LEU A 139 3.42 11.15 3.04
N ASN A 140 4.04 11.33 4.20
CA ASN A 140 3.87 10.45 5.35
C ASN A 140 2.96 11.09 6.39
N LEU A 141 1.94 10.35 6.82
CA LEU A 141 0.98 10.73 7.85
C LEU A 141 1.04 9.75 9.03
N PRO A 142 2.10 9.82 9.87
CA PRO A 142 2.24 8.93 11.01
C PRO A 142 1.18 9.22 12.07
N LEU A 143 0.51 8.16 12.55
CA LEU A 143 -0.51 8.22 13.59
C LEU A 143 0.03 7.67 14.91
N ALA A 144 -0.35 8.30 16.01
CA ALA A 144 0.04 7.84 17.35
C ALA A 144 -0.56 6.44 17.63
N PRO A 145 0.13 5.56 18.36
CA PRO A 145 -0.46 4.32 18.83
C PRO A 145 -1.78 4.56 19.58
N GLY A 146 -2.77 3.68 19.35
CA GLY A 146 -4.11 3.81 19.91
C GLY A 146 -5.04 4.75 19.12
N THR A 147 -4.58 5.31 18.00
CA THR A 147 -5.44 6.11 17.10
C THR A 147 -6.58 5.26 16.53
N GLY A 148 -7.81 5.74 16.67
CA GLY A 148 -9.03 5.12 16.15
C GLY A 148 -9.45 5.65 14.78
N ASP A 149 -10.73 5.43 14.45
CA ASP A 149 -11.32 5.58 13.12
C ASP A 149 -11.20 6.98 12.53
N GLU A 150 -11.66 8.01 13.25
CA GLU A 150 -11.77 9.35 12.64
C GLU A 150 -10.42 9.92 12.18
N PRO A 151 -9.34 9.93 12.99
CA PRO A 151 -8.05 10.41 12.50
C PRO A 151 -7.45 9.53 11.42
N PHE A 152 -7.73 8.22 11.42
CA PHE A 152 -7.29 7.29 10.37
C PHE A 152 -7.97 7.61 9.03
N ILE A 153 -9.29 7.84 9.05
CA ILE A 153 -10.07 8.23 7.88
C ILE A 153 -9.64 9.60 7.37
N ASP A 154 -9.53 10.61 8.25
CA ASP A 154 -9.08 11.95 7.89
C ASP A 154 -7.69 11.94 7.22
N ALA A 155 -6.79 11.09 7.70
CA ALA A 155 -5.47 10.95 7.10
C ALA A 155 -5.55 10.36 5.69
N ASN A 156 -6.39 9.33 5.47
CA ASN A 156 -6.60 8.76 4.14
C ASN A 156 -7.23 9.76 3.16
N GLN A 157 -8.20 10.58 3.61
CA GLN A 157 -8.75 11.65 2.79
C GLN A 157 -7.67 12.67 2.37
N LYS A 158 -6.75 13.02 3.27
CA LYS A 158 -5.60 13.89 2.95
C LYS A 158 -4.68 13.27 1.91
N LEU A 159 -4.44 11.94 1.97
CA LEU A 159 -3.68 11.25 0.93
C LEU A 159 -4.35 11.37 -0.45
N ILE A 160 -5.66 11.14 -0.52
CA ILE A 160 -6.42 11.27 -1.77
C ILE A 160 -6.32 12.70 -2.32
N VAL A 161 -6.56 13.71 -1.48
CA VAL A 161 -6.44 15.12 -1.90
C VAL A 161 -5.04 15.43 -2.41
N ALA A 162 -3.99 14.94 -1.74
CA ALA A 162 -2.62 15.16 -2.16
C ALA A 162 -2.29 14.45 -3.49
N ALA A 163 -2.79 13.23 -3.70
CA ALA A 163 -2.63 12.50 -4.96
C ALA A 163 -3.30 13.23 -6.14
N LEU A 164 -4.50 13.76 -5.94
CA LEU A 164 -5.21 14.56 -6.94
C LEU A 164 -4.49 15.88 -7.21
N ALA A 165 -3.97 16.56 -6.19
CA ALA A 165 -3.16 17.76 -6.32
C ALA A 165 -1.81 17.50 -7.03
N ALA A 166 -1.27 16.29 -6.89
CA ALA A 166 -0.12 15.83 -7.65
C ALA A 166 -0.47 15.41 -9.09
N GLU A 167 -1.73 15.61 -9.53
CA GLU A 167 -2.22 15.28 -10.88
C GLU A 167 -2.09 13.78 -11.22
N ALA A 168 -2.36 12.90 -10.27
CA ALA A 168 -2.43 11.47 -10.54
C ALA A 168 -3.54 11.13 -11.54
N GLU A 169 -3.25 10.27 -12.49
CA GLU A 169 -4.16 9.80 -13.54
C GLU A 169 -4.65 8.36 -13.27
N ALA A 170 -4.00 7.66 -12.35
CA ALA A 170 -4.40 6.33 -11.87
C ALA A 170 -3.89 6.13 -10.43
N ILE A 171 -4.53 5.23 -9.68
CA ILE A 171 -4.20 4.94 -8.28
C ILE A 171 -3.84 3.46 -8.12
N VAL A 172 -2.82 3.20 -7.30
CA VAL A 172 -2.58 1.92 -6.65
C VAL A 172 -2.92 2.09 -5.18
N ILE A 173 -3.83 1.32 -4.65
CA ILE A 173 -4.12 1.24 -3.21
C ILE A 173 -3.29 0.10 -2.63
N SER A 174 -2.31 0.41 -1.78
CA SER A 174 -1.57 -0.56 -0.97
C SER A 174 -2.43 -0.84 0.28
N ALA A 175 -3.20 -1.93 0.22
CA ALA A 175 -4.28 -2.20 1.16
C ALA A 175 -3.84 -3.18 2.25
N GLY A 176 -3.47 -2.67 3.42
CA GLY A 176 -3.22 -3.44 4.62
C GLY A 176 -4.46 -3.54 5.52
N TRP A 177 -4.73 -4.72 6.04
CA TRP A 177 -5.84 -4.96 6.97
C TRP A 177 -5.41 -4.97 8.43
N ASP A 178 -4.13 -4.73 8.69
CA ASP A 178 -3.48 -4.85 9.99
C ASP A 178 -3.52 -3.58 10.85
N ALA A 179 -4.15 -2.49 10.37
CA ALA A 179 -4.52 -1.37 11.25
C ALA A 179 -5.73 -1.72 12.15
N HIS A 180 -6.44 -2.83 11.89
CA HIS A 180 -7.58 -3.27 12.68
C HIS A 180 -7.17 -3.58 14.13
N PHE A 181 -8.00 -3.17 15.12
CA PHE A 181 -7.69 -3.30 16.54
C PHE A 181 -7.48 -4.76 17.02
N ASP A 182 -8.06 -5.75 16.32
CA ASP A 182 -7.89 -7.19 16.61
C ASP A 182 -6.70 -7.81 15.89
N ASP A 183 -5.93 -7.03 15.10
CA ASP A 183 -4.75 -7.56 14.45
C ASP A 183 -3.60 -7.66 15.46
N PRO A 184 -2.90 -8.81 15.53
CA PRO A 184 -1.83 -9.02 16.53
C PRO A 184 -0.62 -8.10 16.34
N LEU A 185 -0.44 -7.55 15.14
CA LEU A 185 0.63 -6.61 14.84
C LEU A 185 0.19 -5.15 14.87
N SER A 186 -1.10 -4.86 15.05
CA SER A 186 -1.58 -3.48 15.13
C SER A 186 -1.08 -2.74 16.36
N LYS A 187 -0.86 -1.45 16.19
CA LYS A 187 -0.76 -0.48 17.29
C LYS A 187 -1.85 0.59 17.20
N LEU A 188 -2.65 0.55 16.14
CA LEU A 188 -3.83 1.41 15.98
C LEU A 188 -5.07 0.73 16.59
N ALA A 189 -6.15 1.48 16.71
CA ALA A 189 -7.43 1.00 17.24
C ALA A 189 -8.55 1.18 16.18
N VAL A 190 -8.24 0.89 14.93
CA VAL A 190 -9.15 1.04 13.80
C VAL A 190 -10.18 -0.08 13.81
N THR A 191 -11.48 0.24 13.63
CA THR A 191 -12.56 -0.74 13.62
C THR A 191 -12.94 -1.16 12.20
N SER A 192 -13.75 -2.23 12.09
CA SER A 192 -14.30 -2.68 10.80
C SER A 192 -15.11 -1.59 10.09
N ASP A 193 -15.76 -0.66 10.82
CA ASP A 193 -16.53 0.42 10.21
C ASP A 193 -15.63 1.41 9.48
N ALA A 194 -14.44 1.68 9.98
CA ALA A 194 -13.48 2.53 9.27
C ALA A 194 -13.11 1.96 7.90
N TYR A 195 -12.86 0.66 7.79
CA TYR A 195 -12.56 0.04 6.50
C TYR A 195 -13.75 0.11 5.53
N ARG A 196 -14.97 -0.06 6.02
CA ARG A 196 -16.17 0.15 5.24
C ARG A 196 -16.24 1.59 4.69
N ARG A 197 -15.99 2.59 5.56
CA ARG A 197 -15.97 4.01 5.18
C ARG A 197 -14.82 4.32 4.22
N LEU A 198 -13.65 3.72 4.39
CA LEU A 198 -12.53 3.86 3.45
C LEU A 198 -12.89 3.33 2.06
N GLY A 199 -13.58 2.18 1.98
CA GLY A 199 -14.06 1.64 0.72
C GLY A 199 -14.85 2.70 -0.06
N ARG A 200 -15.83 3.33 0.60
CA ARG A 200 -16.62 4.42 0.01
C ARG A 200 -15.76 5.60 -0.45
N ILE A 201 -14.92 6.13 0.43
CA ILE A 201 -14.08 7.30 0.16
C ILE A 201 -13.14 7.05 -1.03
N TYR A 202 -12.53 5.88 -1.11
CA TYR A 202 -11.69 5.52 -2.25
C TYR A 202 -12.50 5.23 -3.53
N GLY A 203 -13.72 4.68 -3.38
CA GLY A 203 -14.65 4.44 -4.50
C GLY A 203 -15.12 5.73 -5.16
N GLU A 204 -15.31 6.82 -4.41
CA GLU A 204 -15.69 8.14 -4.91
C GLU A 204 -14.60 8.79 -5.81
N VAL A 205 -13.36 8.28 -5.79
CA VAL A 205 -12.26 8.85 -6.59
C VAL A 205 -12.39 8.38 -8.05
N PRO A 206 -12.65 9.28 -9.03
CA PRO A 206 -12.94 8.89 -10.40
C PRO A 206 -11.66 8.61 -11.21
N LEU A 207 -10.76 7.80 -10.66
CA LEU A 207 -9.52 7.42 -11.31
C LEU A 207 -9.42 5.89 -11.44
N PRO A 208 -8.88 5.36 -12.55
CA PRO A 208 -8.59 3.94 -12.66
C PRO A 208 -7.74 3.45 -11.49
N THR A 209 -8.15 2.34 -10.87
CA THR A 209 -7.60 1.91 -9.58
C THR A 209 -7.17 0.45 -9.59
N VAL A 210 -5.98 0.19 -9.06
CA VAL A 210 -5.51 -1.17 -8.72
C VAL A 210 -5.43 -1.28 -7.20
N ILE A 211 -6.13 -2.24 -6.61
CA ILE A 211 -6.02 -2.57 -5.19
C ILE A 211 -5.03 -3.71 -5.05
N VAL A 212 -3.97 -3.51 -4.27
CA VAL A 212 -2.94 -4.51 -3.99
C VAL A 212 -2.99 -4.83 -2.50
N GLN A 213 -3.25 -6.08 -2.15
CA GLN A 213 -3.25 -6.52 -0.77
C GLN A 213 -1.84 -6.51 -0.19
N GLU A 214 -1.70 -5.95 1.01
CA GLU A 214 -0.47 -5.93 1.81
C GLU A 214 -0.64 -6.74 3.12
N GLY A 215 -0.37 -6.16 4.28
CA GLY A 215 -0.45 -6.81 5.58
C GLY A 215 -1.88 -7.14 6.04
N GLY A 216 -1.93 -7.88 7.11
CA GLY A 216 -3.15 -8.39 7.76
C GLY A 216 -2.88 -9.80 8.29
N TYR A 217 -2.99 -9.98 9.61
CA TYR A 217 -2.52 -11.20 10.31
C TYR A 217 -3.61 -11.80 11.19
N SER A 218 -4.70 -11.08 11.47
CA SER A 218 -5.93 -11.63 12.02
C SER A 218 -6.85 -12.11 10.90
N LEU A 219 -6.96 -13.43 10.70
CA LEU A 219 -7.82 -14.00 9.65
C LEU A 219 -9.28 -13.59 9.84
N ALA A 220 -9.77 -13.52 11.08
CA ALA A 220 -11.12 -13.09 11.39
C ALA A 220 -11.36 -11.61 11.00
N ALA A 221 -10.41 -10.73 11.27
CA ALA A 221 -10.49 -9.34 10.86
C ALA A 221 -10.49 -9.21 9.33
N ILE A 222 -9.57 -9.91 8.63
CA ILE A 222 -9.48 -9.87 7.16
C ILE A 222 -10.80 -10.35 6.52
N GLU A 223 -11.36 -11.47 7.02
CA GLU A 223 -12.61 -12.03 6.53
C GLU A 223 -13.78 -11.03 6.64
N GLU A 224 -13.73 -10.17 7.65
CA GLU A 224 -14.73 -9.13 7.86
C GLU A 224 -14.43 -7.85 7.04
N VAL A 225 -13.21 -7.30 7.15
CA VAL A 225 -12.94 -5.94 6.66
C VAL A 225 -12.66 -5.88 5.15
N ALA A 226 -11.96 -6.87 4.57
CA ALA A 226 -11.60 -6.82 3.17
C ALA A 226 -12.83 -6.88 2.24
N PRO A 227 -13.80 -7.80 2.43
CA PRO A 227 -15.03 -7.79 1.63
C PRO A 227 -15.86 -6.51 1.81
N ARG A 228 -15.92 -5.95 3.03
CA ARG A 228 -16.66 -4.71 3.29
C ARG A 228 -16.05 -3.52 2.58
N PHE A 229 -14.71 -3.39 2.62
CA PHE A 229 -14.00 -2.36 1.87
C PHE A 229 -14.28 -2.47 0.38
N VAL A 230 -14.13 -3.67 -0.19
CA VAL A 230 -14.32 -3.89 -1.64
C VAL A 230 -15.78 -3.64 -2.06
N SER A 231 -16.76 -4.10 -1.26
CA SER A 231 -18.18 -3.89 -1.57
C SER A 231 -18.51 -2.40 -1.63
N GLU A 232 -18.17 -1.63 -0.60
CA GLU A 232 -18.46 -0.18 -0.56
C GLU A 232 -17.68 0.57 -1.66
N PHE A 233 -16.44 0.14 -1.97
CA PHE A 233 -15.66 0.70 -3.08
C PHE A 233 -16.36 0.51 -4.43
N LEU A 234 -16.89 -0.68 -4.69
CA LEU A 234 -17.59 -0.99 -5.93
C LEU A 234 -18.97 -0.33 -6.01
N ASP A 235 -19.68 -0.20 -4.87
CA ASP A 235 -20.99 0.43 -4.83
C ASP A 235 -20.93 1.91 -5.24
N GLU A 236 -19.88 2.65 -4.85
CA GLU A 236 -19.68 4.04 -5.26
C GLU A 236 -19.27 4.18 -6.73
N ARG A 237 -18.80 3.11 -7.38
CA ARG A 237 -18.40 3.10 -8.78
C ARG A 237 -19.50 2.69 -9.76
N GLN A 238 -20.63 2.21 -9.24
CA GLN A 238 -21.76 1.87 -10.10
C GLN A 238 -22.41 3.15 -10.62
N PRO A 239 -22.68 3.26 -11.94
CA PRO A 239 -23.43 4.41 -12.46
C PRO A 239 -24.84 4.43 -11.82
N SER A 240 -25.17 5.56 -11.21
CA SER A 240 -26.51 5.86 -10.65
C SER A 240 -27.61 5.88 -11.74
#